data_6200e46f118a2290ab28c82805351afe
#
_entry.id   6200e46f118a2290ab28c82805351afe
#
_cell.length_a   1.000
_cell.length_b   1.000
_cell.length_c   1.000
_cell.angle_alpha   90.00
_cell.angle_beta   90.00
_cell.angle_gamma   90.00
#
_symmetry.space_group_name_H-M   'P 1'
#
loop_
_entity.id
_entity.type
_entity.pdbx_description
1 polymer ?
#
loop_
_entity_poly.entity_id
_entity_poly.type
_entity_poly.pdbx_seq_one_letter_code
_entity_poly.pdbx_strand_id
1 'polypeptide(L)' 'MEDLRTYEVTYKSEWTTEVEAENPEHAEQIAWEWVLESLGNYFHLDHEEIEVNE' A
#
# COMPACT_ATOMS: atom_id res chain seq x y z
N MET A 1 7.76 17.91 -12.86
CA MET A 1 7.89 16.50 -13.12
C MET A 1 8.04 15.73 -11.82
N GLU A 2 7.26 14.72 -11.66
CA GLU A 2 7.21 13.98 -10.42
C GLU A 2 8.20 12.84 -10.44
N ASP A 3 8.96 12.73 -9.36
CA ASP A 3 9.86 11.62 -9.21
C ASP A 3 9.12 10.50 -8.50
N LEU A 4 8.79 9.48 -9.25
CA LEU A 4 8.16 8.32 -8.66
C LEU A 4 9.21 7.45 -8.01
N ARG A 5 8.91 7.00 -6.81
CA ARG A 5 9.77 6.09 -6.07
C ARG A 5 9.03 4.79 -5.84
N THR A 6 9.79 3.73 -5.73
CA THR A 6 9.21 2.43 -5.44
C THR A 6 9.16 2.26 -3.93
N TYR A 7 7.96 1.97 -3.43
CA TYR A 7 7.75 1.72 -2.01
C TYR A 7 7.31 0.28 -1.83
N GLU A 8 7.82 -0.33 -0.80
CA GLU A 8 7.41 -1.68 -0.43
C GLU A 8 6.31 -1.56 0.60
N VAL A 9 5.15 -2.10 0.29
CA VAL A 9 4.00 -2.06 1.18
C VAL A 9 3.72 -3.45 1.70
N THR A 10 3.70 -3.60 3.02
CA THR A 10 3.43 -4.87 3.67
C THR A 10 2.08 -4.83 4.33
N TYR A 11 1.27 -5.83 4.06
CA TYR A 11 -0.07 -5.98 4.62
C TYR A 11 -0.08 -7.09 5.66
N LYS A 12 -0.50 -6.77 6.88
CA LYS A 12 -0.61 -7.73 7.99
C LYS A 12 0.66 -8.53 8.23
N SER A 13 1.80 -7.96 7.89
CA SER A 13 3.09 -8.62 8.02
C SER A 13 3.22 -9.92 7.22
N GLU A 14 2.27 -10.17 6.33
CA GLU A 14 2.27 -11.39 5.51
C GLU A 14 2.50 -11.14 4.04
N TRP A 15 1.88 -10.08 3.52
CA TRP A 15 1.94 -9.80 2.09
C TRP A 15 2.73 -8.54 1.83
N THR A 16 3.62 -8.63 0.88
CA THR A 16 4.41 -7.48 0.46
C THR A 16 4.19 -7.23 -1.02
N THR A 17 3.97 -5.98 -1.38
CA THR A 17 3.87 -5.58 -2.77
C THR A 17 4.67 -4.30 -2.97
N GLU A 18 4.99 -4.00 -4.22
CA GLU A 18 5.68 -2.77 -4.56
C GLU A 18 4.73 -1.82 -5.26
N VAL A 19 4.77 -0.56 -4.87
CA VAL A 19 3.98 0.47 -5.53
C VAL A 19 4.88 1.64 -5.89
N GLU A 20 4.56 2.30 -6.98
CA GLU A 20 5.28 3.51 -7.38
C GLU A 20 4.45 4.70 -6.97
N ALA A 21 5.05 5.61 -6.22
CA ALA A 21 4.37 6.78 -5.72
C ALA A 21 5.37 7.91 -5.49
N GLU A 22 4.85 9.10 -5.29
CA GLU A 22 5.67 10.27 -5.05
C GLU A 22 6.16 10.36 -3.61
N ASN A 23 5.40 9.82 -2.70
CA ASN A 23 5.71 9.88 -1.27
C ASN A 23 5.01 8.72 -0.56
N PRO A 24 5.36 8.46 0.71
CA PRO A 24 4.76 7.34 1.45
C PRO A 24 3.25 7.43 1.61
N GLU A 25 2.72 8.63 1.77
CA GLU A 25 1.26 8.81 1.90
C GLU A 25 0.54 8.39 0.63
N HIS A 26 1.08 8.75 -0.52
CA HIS A 26 0.52 8.37 -1.79
C HIS A 26 0.61 6.86 -1.99
N ALA A 27 1.73 6.27 -1.59
CA ALA A 27 1.90 4.82 -1.67
C ALA A 27 0.85 4.10 -0.83
N GLU A 28 0.59 4.58 0.37
CA GLU A 28 -0.44 4.01 1.24
C GLU A 28 -1.81 4.10 0.59
N GLN A 29 -2.12 5.23 -0.02
CA GLN A 29 -3.39 5.42 -0.70
C GLN A 29 -3.57 4.45 -1.85
N ILE A 30 -2.55 4.28 -2.65
CA ILE A 30 -2.57 3.32 -3.76
C ILE A 30 -2.79 1.91 -3.22
N ALA A 31 -2.12 1.57 -2.14
CA ALA A 31 -2.25 0.26 -1.52
C ALA A 31 -3.69 0.00 -1.04
N TRP A 32 -4.31 1.01 -0.41
CA TRP A 32 -5.69 0.91 0.03
C TRP A 32 -6.64 0.65 -1.14
N GLU A 33 -6.46 1.39 -2.22
CA GLU A 33 -7.29 1.21 -3.40
C GLU A 33 -7.14 -0.20 -3.97
N TRP A 34 -5.93 -0.71 -3.99
CA TRP A 34 -5.66 -2.05 -4.47
C TRP A 34 -6.36 -3.10 -3.60
N VAL A 35 -6.30 -2.93 -2.29
CA VAL A 35 -6.96 -3.86 -1.36
C VAL A 35 -8.47 -3.85 -1.57
N LEU A 36 -9.06 -2.66 -1.69
CA LEU A 36 -10.51 -2.54 -1.88
C LEU A 36 -10.96 -3.17 -3.18
N GLU A 37 -10.18 -3.05 -4.23
CA GLU A 37 -10.53 -3.64 -5.52
C GLU A 37 -10.31 -5.14 -5.58
N SER A 38 -9.19 -5.60 -5.00
CA SER A 38 -8.78 -6.99 -5.15
C SER A 38 -9.35 -7.91 -4.09
N LEU A 39 -9.46 -7.43 -2.87
CA LEU A 39 -9.88 -8.26 -1.75
C LEU A 39 -11.30 -7.92 -1.28
N GLY A 40 -11.77 -6.74 -1.64
CA GLY A 40 -13.14 -6.35 -1.36
C GLY A 40 -13.49 -6.39 0.11
N ASN A 41 -14.70 -6.87 0.39
CA ASN A 41 -15.23 -6.89 1.75
C ASN A 41 -14.70 -8.06 2.59
N TYR A 42 -13.92 -8.93 2.01
CA TYR A 42 -13.39 -10.09 2.72
C TYR A 42 -12.21 -9.75 3.61
N PHE A 43 -11.66 -8.57 3.43
CA PHE A 43 -10.42 -8.22 4.08
C PHE A 43 -10.56 -6.89 4.80
N HIS A 44 -10.42 -6.92 6.12
CA HIS A 44 -10.42 -5.70 6.91
C HIS A 44 -9.01 -5.38 7.33
N LEU A 45 -8.51 -4.25 6.85
CA LEU A 45 -7.19 -3.76 7.22
C LEU A 45 -7.35 -2.46 7.99
N ASP A 46 -6.62 -2.35 9.08
CA ASP A 46 -6.49 -1.09 9.79
C ASP A 46 -5.19 -0.41 9.34
N HIS A 47 -5.08 0.86 9.59
CA HIS A 47 -3.86 1.61 9.25
C HIS A 47 -2.60 0.98 9.84
N GLU A 48 -2.74 0.35 11.00
CA GLU A 48 -1.61 -0.28 11.67
C GLU A 48 -1.13 -1.53 10.96
N GLU A 49 -1.96 -2.10 10.12
CA GLU A 49 -1.64 -3.34 9.42
C GLU A 49 -0.95 -3.10 8.08
N ILE A 50 -0.89 -1.85 7.65
CA ILE A 50 -0.21 -1.48 6.42
C ILE A 50 1.06 -0.73 6.77
N GLU A 51 2.20 -1.26 6.31
CA GLU A 51 3.49 -0.63 6.49
C GLU A 51 4.05 -0.25 5.13
N VAL A 52 4.54 0.97 5.04
CA VAL A 52 5.14 1.48 3.81
C VAL A 52 6.61 1.72 4.07
N ASN A 53 7.46 1.09 3.28
CA ASN A 53 8.92 1.22 3.38
C ASN A 53 9.51 1.62 2.04
N GLU A 54 10.55 2.42 2.11
CA GLU A 54 11.30 2.78 0.91
C GLU A 54 12.23 1.66 0.48
#